data_8841a32608c3578133fab009ea033254
#
_entry.id   8841a32608c3578133fab009ea033254
#
_cell.length_a   1.000
_cell.length_b   1.000
_cell.length_c   1.000
_cell.angle_alpha   90.00
_cell.angle_beta   90.00
_cell.angle_gamma   90.00
#
_symmetry.space_group_name_H-M   'P 1'
#
loop_
_entity.id
_entity.type
_entity.pdbx_description
1 polymer ?
#
loop_
_entity_poly.entity_id
_entity_poly.type
_entity_poly.pdbx_seq_one_letter_code
_entity_poly.pdbx_strand_id
1 'polypeptide(L)'
;AGICIAIPAIYWGWPLWASIIFAFAMAVLIGYFNGIMVVKSGLPSFIVTLAMLFILRGATLAITRLITGRTQVPGLRVLIEDDPIAWIFATDTFQWLFTWLGSMKLIELRTDGTPLATGIPPSVIWFIALTLFATWILMKTRYGNWIFASGGDKVGATNVGVPVGRVKIS
;
A
#
# COMPACT_ATOMS: atom_id res chain seq x y z
N ALA A 1 6.75 -0.92 2.00
CA ALA A 1 5.98 0.02 2.82
C ALA A 1 6.08 -0.31 4.32
N GLY A 2 5.79 -1.53 4.77
CA GLY A 2 5.78 -1.89 6.19
C GLY A 2 7.06 -1.56 6.95
N ILE A 3 8.23 -1.80 6.36
CA ILE A 3 9.53 -1.46 6.97
C ILE A 3 9.72 0.05 7.11
N CYS A 4 9.26 0.86 6.15
CA CYS A 4 9.32 2.32 6.23
C CYS A 4 8.45 2.89 7.34
N ILE A 5 7.50 2.12 7.87
CA ILE A 5 6.71 2.48 9.06
C ILE A 5 7.37 1.90 10.32
N ALA A 6 7.74 0.62 10.29
CA ALA A 6 8.21 -0.10 11.47
C ALA A 6 9.56 0.38 11.98
N ILE A 7 10.53 0.65 11.11
CA ILE A 7 11.87 1.08 11.52
C ILE A 7 11.82 2.47 12.19
N PRO A 8 11.25 3.54 11.59
CA PRO A 8 11.19 4.83 12.24
C PRO A 8 10.39 4.80 13.55
N ALA A 9 9.28 4.09 13.59
CA ALA A 9 8.45 4.00 14.78
C ALA A 9 9.15 3.29 15.95
N ILE A 10 9.82 2.16 15.68
CA ILE A 10 10.40 1.33 16.75
C ILE A 10 11.82 1.78 17.13
N TYR A 11 12.67 2.08 16.15
CA TYR A 11 14.10 2.36 16.40
C TYR A 11 14.41 3.83 16.55
N TRP A 12 13.64 4.73 15.94
CA TRP A 12 13.85 6.18 16.03
C TRP A 12 12.85 6.86 16.95
N GLY A 13 11.88 6.11 17.50
CA GLY A 13 10.88 6.66 18.43
C GLY A 13 9.94 7.67 17.77
N TRP A 14 9.77 7.61 16.44
CA TRP A 14 8.88 8.52 15.76
C TRP A 14 7.42 8.18 16.06
N PRO A 15 6.54 9.17 16.18
CA PRO A 15 5.11 8.93 16.31
C PRO A 15 4.60 8.22 15.05
N LEU A 16 3.60 7.37 15.21
CA LEU A 16 3.08 6.51 14.12
C LEU A 16 2.65 7.31 12.89
N TRP A 17 2.02 8.48 13.08
CA TRP A 17 1.60 9.34 11.97
C TRP A 17 2.77 9.84 11.11
N ALA A 18 3.89 10.19 11.73
CA ALA A 18 5.08 10.64 11.01
C ALA A 18 5.71 9.50 10.21
N SER A 19 5.72 8.29 10.77
CA SER A 19 6.20 7.08 10.09
C SER A 19 5.32 6.70 8.88
N ILE A 20 4.01 6.91 8.99
CA ILE A 20 3.07 6.72 7.88
C ILE A 20 3.34 7.74 6.76
N ILE A 21 3.47 9.03 7.10
CA ILE A 21 3.79 10.08 6.10
C ILE A 21 5.12 9.78 5.41
N PHE A 22 6.13 9.35 6.17
CA PHE A 22 7.43 8.95 5.62
C PHE A 22 7.30 7.78 4.64
N ALA A 23 6.50 6.76 4.99
CA ALA A 23 6.26 5.62 4.10
C ALA A 23 5.54 6.04 2.81
N PHE A 24 4.57 6.96 2.87
CA PHE A 24 3.91 7.53 1.70
C PHE A 24 4.89 8.32 0.84
N ALA A 25 5.72 9.17 1.44
CA ALA A 25 6.73 9.93 0.72
C ALA A 25 7.72 9.01 -0.02
N MET A 26 8.17 7.95 0.64
CA MET A 26 9.04 6.93 0.02
C MET A 26 8.33 6.18 -1.11
N ALA A 27 7.05 5.85 -0.96
CA ALA A 27 6.28 5.19 -2.01
C ALA A 27 6.14 6.08 -3.26
N VAL A 28 5.84 7.36 -3.07
CA VAL A 28 5.76 8.36 -4.16
C VAL A 28 7.13 8.53 -4.85
N LEU A 29 8.21 8.59 -4.08
CA LEU A 29 9.57 8.71 -4.61
C LEU A 29 9.94 7.51 -5.48
N ILE A 30 9.64 6.29 -5.03
CA ILE A 30 9.87 5.05 -5.77
C ILE A 30 9.01 5.03 -7.04
N GLY A 31 7.73 5.42 -6.95
CA GLY A 31 6.84 5.52 -8.10
C GLY A 31 7.35 6.52 -9.14
N TYR A 32 7.77 7.70 -8.69
CA TYR A 32 8.35 8.73 -9.55
C TYR A 32 9.62 8.26 -10.25
N PHE A 33 10.52 7.60 -9.51
CA PHE A 33 11.74 7.01 -10.07
C PHE A 33 11.43 5.96 -11.14
N ASN A 34 10.48 5.06 -10.86
CA ASN A 34 10.01 4.06 -11.83
C ASN A 34 9.45 4.73 -13.10
N GLY A 35 8.63 5.77 -12.93
CA GLY A 35 8.07 6.51 -14.05
C GLY A 35 9.15 7.13 -14.94
N ILE A 36 10.16 7.78 -14.34
CA ILE A 36 11.31 8.33 -15.08
C ILE A 36 12.07 7.22 -15.81
N MET A 37 12.33 6.10 -15.15
CA MET A 37 13.04 4.99 -15.77
C MET A 37 12.29 4.46 -17.00
N VAL A 38 10.98 4.28 -16.93
CA VAL A 38 10.15 3.84 -18.06
C VAL A 38 10.21 4.87 -19.22
N VAL A 39 10.09 6.15 -18.90
CA VAL A 39 10.06 7.21 -19.94
C VAL A 39 11.42 7.38 -20.60
N LYS A 40 12.52 7.37 -19.82
CA LYS A 40 13.87 7.58 -20.35
C LYS A 40 14.47 6.35 -21.04
N SER A 41 14.23 5.16 -20.50
CA SER A 41 14.79 3.93 -21.08
C SER A 41 14.04 3.46 -22.32
N GLY A 42 12.77 3.87 -22.50
CA GLY A 42 11.92 3.35 -23.56
C GLY A 42 11.53 1.87 -23.40
N LEU A 43 11.96 1.23 -22.32
CA LEU A 43 11.65 -0.17 -22.02
C LEU A 43 10.17 -0.33 -21.65
N PRO A 44 9.58 -1.51 -21.89
CA PRO A 44 8.26 -1.82 -21.39
C PRO A 44 8.17 -1.62 -19.89
N SER A 45 7.12 -0.97 -19.41
CA SER A 45 6.91 -0.66 -17.98
C SER A 45 6.97 -1.91 -17.09
N PHE A 46 6.50 -3.05 -17.60
CA PHE A 46 6.56 -4.34 -16.93
C PHE A 46 7.98 -4.76 -16.54
N ILE A 47 8.97 -4.60 -17.44
CA ILE A 47 10.37 -4.97 -17.17
C ILE A 47 10.95 -4.07 -16.07
N VAL A 48 10.73 -2.76 -16.16
CA VAL A 48 11.24 -1.79 -15.19
C VAL A 48 10.63 -2.02 -13.81
N THR A 49 9.32 -2.23 -13.73
CA THR A 49 8.63 -2.44 -12.45
C THR A 49 8.99 -3.77 -11.80
N LEU A 50 9.18 -4.85 -12.58
CA LEU A 50 9.68 -6.12 -12.06
C LEU A 50 11.10 -6.02 -11.51
N ALA A 51 12.00 -5.37 -12.25
CA ALA A 51 13.37 -5.14 -11.78
C ALA A 51 13.38 -4.38 -10.45
N MET A 52 12.60 -3.29 -10.37
CA MET A 52 12.46 -2.51 -9.15
C MET A 52 11.85 -3.31 -7.99
N LEU A 53 10.88 -4.17 -8.26
CA LEU A 53 10.28 -5.05 -7.24
C LEU A 53 11.35 -5.96 -6.61
N PHE A 54 12.22 -6.58 -7.42
CA PHE A 54 13.29 -7.42 -6.89
C PHE A 54 14.35 -6.62 -6.13
N ILE A 55 14.73 -5.44 -6.63
CA ILE A 55 15.67 -4.54 -5.95
C ILE A 55 15.09 -4.12 -4.58
N LEU A 56 13.85 -3.69 -4.53
CA LEU A 56 13.20 -3.27 -3.29
C LEU A 56 13.03 -4.43 -2.32
N ARG A 57 12.70 -5.62 -2.80
CA ARG A 57 12.59 -6.82 -1.96
C ARG A 57 13.93 -7.19 -1.35
N GLY A 58 15.00 -7.19 -2.15
CA GLY A 58 16.35 -7.43 -1.66
C GLY A 58 16.82 -6.35 -0.68
N ALA A 59 16.63 -5.08 -1.01
CA ALA A 59 16.96 -3.96 -0.14
C ALA A 59 16.18 -4.00 1.18
N THR A 60 14.91 -4.35 1.13
CA THR A 60 14.06 -4.55 2.31
C THR A 60 14.65 -5.58 3.26
N LEU A 61 15.00 -6.76 2.76
CA LEU A 61 15.61 -7.84 3.56
C LEU A 61 16.98 -7.43 4.12
N ALA A 62 17.83 -6.82 3.28
CA ALA A 62 19.15 -6.36 3.68
C ALA A 62 19.08 -5.30 4.78
N ILE A 63 18.27 -4.26 4.61
CA ILE A 63 18.12 -3.17 5.59
C ILE A 63 17.55 -3.73 6.91
N THR A 64 16.52 -4.57 6.83
CA THR A 64 15.94 -5.17 8.05
C THR A 64 17.00 -5.96 8.80
N ARG A 65 17.75 -6.82 8.12
CA ARG A 65 18.76 -7.64 8.74
C ARG A 65 19.92 -6.82 9.33
N LEU A 66 20.33 -5.75 8.67
CA LEU A 66 21.37 -4.84 9.15
C LEU A 66 20.95 -4.09 10.41
N ILE A 67 19.70 -3.65 10.50
CA ILE A 67 19.22 -2.83 11.63
C ILE A 67 18.75 -3.72 12.79
N THR A 68 18.02 -4.81 12.50
CA THR A 68 17.37 -5.62 13.54
C THR A 68 18.07 -6.92 13.86
N GLY A 69 19.05 -7.34 13.05
CA GLY A 69 19.69 -8.66 13.13
C GLY A 69 18.74 -9.81 12.75
N ARG A 70 17.50 -9.52 12.40
CA ARG A 70 16.42 -10.49 12.08
C ARG A 70 15.79 -10.16 10.74
N THR A 71 15.01 -11.10 10.19
CA THR A 71 14.29 -10.90 8.93
C THR A 71 12.89 -10.28 9.12
N GLN A 72 12.45 -10.15 10.35
CA GLN A 72 11.16 -9.55 10.73
C GLN A 72 11.37 -8.51 11.83
N VAL A 73 10.56 -7.46 11.83
CA VAL A 73 10.56 -6.42 12.86
C VAL A 73 9.49 -6.78 13.89
N PRO A 74 9.86 -7.29 15.08
CA PRO A 74 8.91 -7.56 16.14
C PRO A 74 8.54 -6.26 16.87
N GLY A 75 7.38 -6.23 17.54
CA GLY A 75 7.04 -5.15 18.47
C GLY A 75 6.13 -4.06 17.91
N LEU A 76 5.75 -4.08 16.65
CA LEU A 76 4.81 -3.09 16.11
C LEU A 76 3.44 -3.13 16.80
N ARG A 77 3.01 -4.29 17.29
CA ARG A 77 1.73 -4.46 18.02
C ARG A 77 1.66 -3.65 19.31
N VAL A 78 2.77 -3.56 20.03
CA VAL A 78 2.83 -2.83 21.32
C VAL A 78 2.68 -1.33 21.11
N LEU A 79 3.21 -0.79 20.01
CA LEU A 79 3.07 0.63 19.65
C LEU A 79 1.68 1.00 19.12
N ILE A 80 0.91 0.00 18.73
CA ILE A 80 -0.41 0.18 18.10
C ILE A 80 -1.50 0.33 19.18
N GLU A 81 -1.30 -0.23 20.37
CA GLU A 81 -2.31 -0.24 21.44
C GLU A 81 -2.60 1.15 22.03
N ASP A 82 -1.61 2.07 21.98
CA ASP A 82 -1.71 3.41 22.58
C ASP A 82 -2.04 4.55 21.60
N ASP A 83 -2.05 4.29 20.27
CA ASP A 83 -2.22 5.34 19.27
C ASP A 83 -3.61 5.32 18.60
N PRO A 84 -4.39 6.44 18.66
CA PRO A 84 -5.73 6.50 18.05
C PRO A 84 -5.72 6.32 16.52
N ILE A 85 -4.59 6.60 15.86
CA ILE A 85 -4.44 6.42 14.40
C ILE A 85 -4.26 4.94 14.06
N ALA A 86 -3.67 4.17 14.96
CA ALA A 86 -3.54 2.72 14.82
C ALA A 86 -4.91 2.04 14.75
N TRP A 87 -5.90 2.58 15.42
CA TRP A 87 -7.27 2.07 15.39
C TRP A 87 -7.85 2.05 13.96
N ILE A 88 -7.56 3.07 13.14
CA ILE A 88 -8.06 3.17 11.76
C ILE A 88 -7.37 2.16 10.82
N PHE A 89 -6.12 1.78 11.11
CA PHE A 89 -5.31 0.96 10.22
C PHE A 89 -5.09 -0.47 10.71
N ALA A 90 -5.24 -0.74 12.01
CA ALA A 90 -4.85 -2.01 12.60
C ALA A 90 -5.95 -2.73 13.40
N THR A 91 -7.06 -2.06 13.71
CA THR A 91 -8.15 -2.67 14.46
C THR A 91 -9.10 -3.40 13.51
N ASP A 92 -9.36 -4.68 13.79
CA ASP A 92 -10.32 -5.46 13.03
C ASP A 92 -11.72 -4.81 13.08
N THR A 93 -12.22 -4.44 11.92
CA THR A 93 -13.50 -3.77 11.78
C THR A 93 -14.62 -4.81 11.84
N PHE A 94 -15.76 -4.43 12.42
CA PHE A 94 -16.91 -5.32 12.58
C PHE A 94 -16.71 -6.51 13.53
N GLN A 95 -15.81 -6.44 14.51
CA GLN A 95 -15.66 -7.49 15.53
C GLN A 95 -17.00 -7.84 16.21
N TRP A 96 -17.83 -6.83 16.49
CA TRP A 96 -19.16 -7.02 17.08
C TRP A 96 -20.07 -7.91 16.21
N LEU A 97 -19.99 -7.81 14.87
CA LEU A 97 -20.76 -8.64 13.94
C LEU A 97 -20.29 -10.09 13.99
N PHE A 98 -18.97 -10.31 14.04
CA PHE A 98 -18.40 -11.65 14.10
C PHE A 98 -18.64 -12.32 15.47
N THR A 99 -18.63 -11.56 16.56
CA THR A 99 -19.02 -12.09 17.89
C THR A 99 -20.50 -12.45 17.92
N TRP A 100 -21.37 -11.65 17.30
CA TRP A 100 -22.80 -11.96 17.18
C TRP A 100 -23.05 -13.20 16.29
N LEU A 101 -22.37 -13.33 15.15
CA LEU A 101 -22.43 -14.52 14.29
C LEU A 101 -21.88 -15.77 14.99
N GLY A 102 -20.85 -15.62 15.82
CA GLY A 102 -20.32 -16.68 16.66
C GLY A 102 -21.32 -17.17 17.72
N SER A 103 -22.09 -16.23 18.31
CA SER A 103 -23.16 -16.57 19.26
C SER A 103 -24.30 -17.37 18.62
N MET A 104 -24.52 -17.20 17.31
CA MET A 104 -25.50 -17.99 16.51
C MET A 104 -24.92 -19.30 16.01
N LYS A 105 -23.69 -19.71 16.40
CA LYS A 105 -23.00 -20.93 15.94
C LYS A 105 -22.84 -21.03 14.41
N LEU A 106 -22.86 -19.92 13.71
CA LEU A 106 -22.63 -19.85 12.27
C LEU A 106 -21.14 -19.82 11.92
N ILE A 107 -20.27 -19.53 12.90
CA ILE A 107 -18.82 -19.49 12.77
C ILE A 107 -18.22 -20.35 13.87
N GLU A 108 -17.18 -21.13 13.56
CA GLU A 108 -16.45 -21.92 14.54
C GLU A 108 -15.83 -21.04 15.61
N LEU A 109 -16.08 -21.39 16.87
CA LEU A 109 -15.51 -20.74 18.04
C LEU A 109 -14.20 -21.44 18.40
N ARG A 110 -13.20 -20.63 18.78
CA ARG A 110 -11.97 -21.13 19.40
C ARG A 110 -12.30 -21.73 20.77
N THR A 111 -11.42 -22.57 21.31
CA THR A 111 -11.53 -23.12 22.67
C THR A 111 -11.74 -22.06 23.75
N ASP A 112 -11.33 -20.82 23.50
CA ASP A 112 -11.48 -19.67 24.41
C ASP A 112 -12.82 -18.92 24.25
N GLY A 113 -13.76 -19.44 23.47
CA GLY A 113 -15.06 -18.80 23.22
C GLY A 113 -15.01 -17.60 22.26
N THR A 114 -13.84 -17.26 21.72
CA THR A 114 -13.69 -16.20 20.71
C THR A 114 -13.90 -16.77 19.31
N PRO A 115 -14.55 -16.03 18.37
CA PRO A 115 -14.72 -16.51 17.01
C PRO A 115 -13.36 -16.69 16.33
N LEU A 116 -13.19 -17.77 15.57
CA LEU A 116 -11.95 -18.04 14.79
C LEU A 116 -11.67 -16.91 13.80
N ALA A 117 -12.72 -16.33 13.22
CA ALA A 117 -12.64 -15.14 12.39
C ALA A 117 -12.91 -13.90 13.26
N THR A 118 -11.87 -13.14 13.58
CA THR A 118 -11.93 -12.01 14.51
C THR A 118 -12.48 -10.72 13.89
N GLY A 119 -12.72 -10.68 12.59
CA GLY A 119 -13.23 -9.51 11.90
C GLY A 119 -12.69 -9.39 10.46
N ILE A 120 -13.11 -8.35 9.78
CA ILE A 120 -12.56 -7.99 8.47
C ILE A 120 -11.31 -7.12 8.71
N PRO A 121 -10.11 -7.54 8.25
CA PRO A 121 -8.94 -6.72 8.41
C PRO A 121 -9.12 -5.35 7.71
N PRO A 122 -8.70 -4.24 8.33
CA PRO A 122 -8.88 -2.88 7.78
C PRO A 122 -8.30 -2.74 6.38
N SER A 123 -7.29 -3.53 6.04
CA SER A 123 -6.69 -3.56 4.70
C SER A 123 -7.69 -3.87 3.59
N VAL A 124 -8.71 -4.70 3.85
CA VAL A 124 -9.77 -5.02 2.88
C VAL A 124 -10.65 -3.79 2.62
N ILE A 125 -11.00 -3.07 3.68
CA ILE A 125 -11.82 -1.86 3.57
C ILE A 125 -11.06 -0.78 2.80
N TRP A 126 -9.79 -0.57 3.16
CA TRP A 126 -8.92 0.36 2.45
C TRP A 126 -8.73 -0.05 0.98
N PHE A 127 -8.59 -1.34 0.70
CA PHE A 127 -8.49 -1.84 -0.68
C PHE A 127 -9.75 -1.51 -1.49
N ILE A 128 -10.94 -1.75 -0.93
CA ILE A 128 -12.22 -1.43 -1.59
C ILE A 128 -12.33 0.08 -1.81
N ALA A 129 -12.07 0.89 -0.78
CA ALA A 129 -12.13 2.34 -0.86
C ALA A 129 -11.19 2.91 -1.92
N LEU A 130 -9.93 2.46 -1.93
CA LEU A 130 -8.95 2.89 -2.92
C LEU A 130 -9.29 2.42 -4.33
N THR A 131 -9.86 1.22 -4.48
CA THR A 131 -10.31 0.70 -5.78
C THR A 131 -11.47 1.53 -6.33
N LEU A 132 -12.45 1.84 -5.50
CA LEU A 132 -13.56 2.71 -5.90
C LEU A 132 -13.08 4.12 -6.27
N PHE A 133 -12.18 4.69 -5.48
CA PHE A 133 -11.58 6.00 -5.74
C PHE A 133 -10.77 6.01 -7.05
N ALA A 134 -9.92 5.01 -7.27
CA ALA A 134 -9.15 4.87 -8.50
C ALA A 134 -10.06 4.69 -9.73
N THR A 135 -11.09 3.87 -9.61
CA THR A 135 -12.08 3.67 -10.67
C THR A 135 -12.82 4.96 -11.00
N TRP A 136 -13.19 5.72 -9.97
CA TRP A 136 -13.82 7.03 -10.16
C TRP A 136 -12.90 8.01 -10.90
N ILE A 137 -11.62 8.10 -10.50
CA ILE A 137 -10.63 8.93 -11.21
C ILE A 137 -10.52 8.51 -12.67
N LEU A 138 -10.36 7.21 -12.93
CA LEU A 138 -10.16 6.67 -14.28
C LEU A 138 -11.37 6.92 -15.17
N MET A 139 -12.60 6.73 -14.66
CA MET A 139 -13.81 6.79 -15.47
C MET A 139 -14.42 8.19 -15.57
N LYS A 140 -14.20 9.05 -14.57
CA LYS A 140 -14.91 10.35 -14.47
C LYS A 140 -14.01 11.58 -14.61
N THR A 141 -12.67 11.42 -14.73
CA THR A 141 -11.76 12.55 -14.84
C THR A 141 -11.09 12.64 -16.21
N ARG A 142 -10.69 13.87 -16.60
CA ARG A 142 -9.87 14.11 -17.82
C ARG A 142 -8.53 13.37 -17.74
N TYR A 143 -8.01 13.21 -16.53
CA TYR A 143 -6.77 12.51 -16.29
C TYR A 143 -6.89 11.01 -16.61
N GLY A 144 -8.01 10.39 -16.26
CA GLY A 144 -8.31 9.01 -16.64
C GLY A 144 -8.32 8.81 -18.16
N ASN A 145 -8.95 9.74 -18.90
CA ASN A 145 -8.93 9.70 -20.36
C ASN A 145 -7.51 9.79 -20.93
N TRP A 146 -6.64 10.61 -20.34
CA TRP A 146 -5.24 10.69 -20.75
C TRP A 146 -4.46 9.40 -20.48
N ILE A 147 -4.76 8.72 -19.37
CA ILE A 147 -4.18 7.41 -19.05
C ILE A 147 -4.57 6.40 -20.11
N PHE A 148 -5.86 6.29 -20.44
CA PHE A 148 -6.34 5.36 -21.49
C PHE A 148 -5.75 5.68 -22.86
N ALA A 149 -5.75 6.96 -23.26
CA ALA A 149 -5.18 7.39 -24.55
C ALA A 149 -3.68 7.07 -24.63
N SER A 150 -2.91 7.35 -23.57
CA SER A 150 -1.47 7.10 -23.53
C SER A 150 -1.11 5.61 -23.49
N GLY A 151 -2.02 4.76 -23.05
CA GLY A 151 -1.88 3.30 -23.01
C GLY A 151 -2.22 2.63 -24.33
N GLY A 152 -3.22 3.15 -25.06
CA GLY A 152 -3.69 2.60 -26.33
C GLY A 152 -2.79 2.94 -27.51
N ASP A 153 -2.64 4.22 -27.81
CA ASP A 153 -1.77 4.73 -28.89
C ASP A 153 -0.99 5.95 -28.41
N LYS A 154 0.29 5.73 -28.15
CA LYS A 154 1.22 6.79 -27.69
C LYS A 154 1.37 7.92 -28.71
N VAL A 155 1.44 7.59 -30.00
CA VAL A 155 1.66 8.57 -31.09
C VAL A 155 0.38 9.38 -31.31
N GLY A 156 -0.75 8.71 -31.42
CA GLY A 156 -2.06 9.36 -31.55
C GLY A 156 -2.38 10.25 -30.36
N ALA A 157 -2.13 9.79 -29.13
CA ALA A 157 -2.33 10.59 -27.93
C ALA A 157 -1.46 11.88 -27.92
N THR A 158 -0.20 11.79 -28.38
CA THR A 158 0.67 12.96 -28.46
C THR A 158 0.17 13.95 -29.51
N ASN A 159 -0.33 13.46 -30.65
CA ASN A 159 -0.84 14.29 -31.73
C ASN A 159 -2.09 15.11 -31.33
N VAL A 160 -2.90 14.58 -30.41
CA VAL A 160 -4.06 15.30 -29.86
C VAL A 160 -3.72 16.10 -28.59
N GLY A 161 -2.43 16.29 -28.29
CA GLY A 161 -1.95 17.19 -27.21
C GLY A 161 -1.91 16.56 -25.82
N VAL A 162 -2.04 15.22 -25.69
CA VAL A 162 -1.88 14.55 -24.39
C VAL A 162 -0.39 14.51 -24.00
N PRO A 163 -0.01 15.00 -22.81
CA PRO A 163 1.38 14.99 -22.35
C PRO A 163 1.77 13.57 -21.85
N VAL A 164 1.93 12.63 -22.77
CA VAL A 164 2.14 11.19 -22.49
C VAL A 164 3.31 10.94 -21.51
N GLY A 165 4.40 11.71 -21.61
CA GLY A 165 5.52 11.59 -20.69
C GLY A 165 5.13 11.91 -19.23
N ARG A 166 4.37 12.99 -19.03
CA ARG A 166 3.90 13.38 -17.69
C ARG A 166 2.90 12.39 -17.12
N VAL A 167 1.98 11.91 -17.95
CA VAL A 167 0.96 10.92 -17.55
C VAL A 167 1.60 9.60 -17.11
N LYS A 168 2.74 9.21 -17.68
CA LYS A 168 3.45 7.97 -17.30
C LYS A 168 4.28 8.10 -16.01
N ILE A 169 4.64 9.33 -15.62
CA ILE A 169 5.46 9.58 -14.43
C ILE A 169 4.58 9.79 -13.20
N SER A 170 3.39 10.35 -13.37
CA SER A 170 2.44 10.64 -12.28
C SER A 170 1.53 9.46 -11.97
#